data_d9d7b8b71d05ee2f3d57c0d47d4a7f73
#
_entry.id   d9d7b8b71d05ee2f3d57c0d47d4a7f73
#
_cell.length_a   1.000
_cell.length_b   1.000
_cell.length_c   1.000
_cell.angle_alpha   90.00
_cell.angle_beta   90.00
_cell.angle_gamma   90.00
#
_symmetry.space_group_name_H-M   'P 1'
#
loop_
_entity.id
_entity.type
_entity.pdbx_description
1 polymer ?
#
loop_
_entity_poly.entity_id
_entity_poly.type
_entity_poly.pdbx_seq_one_letter_code
_entity_poly.pdbx_strand_id
1 'polypeptide(L)'
;MAGYTRQSAAQILNGEIVSAPPLNAEFNQVLAAFNNSTGHKHDGSAAEGPPIDRIADADQRNLLFVDTSTNQINFFVEVSSTAVGQISVQDGAILPFTDDDISIGSTAFEFKDLLI
;
A
#
# COMPACT_ATOMS: atom_id res chain seq x y z
N MET A 1 -12.58 -4.08 13.19
CA MET A 1 -11.44 -4.98 12.92
C MET A 1 -11.95 -6.25 12.31
N ALA A 2 -11.43 -6.69 11.26
CA ALA A 2 -11.74 -7.98 10.69
C ALA A 2 -10.55 -8.58 9.94
N GLY A 3 -9.41 -8.63 10.60
CA GLY A 3 -8.35 -9.53 10.16
C GLY A 3 -8.86 -10.97 10.13
N TYR A 4 -8.20 -11.85 9.41
CA TYR A 4 -8.56 -13.26 9.39
C TYR A 4 -8.16 -13.94 10.71
N THR A 5 -9.13 -14.56 11.35
CA THR A 5 -8.88 -15.42 12.51
C THR A 5 -9.40 -16.81 12.20
N ARG A 6 -8.55 -17.82 12.27
CA ARG A 6 -8.93 -19.19 11.99
C ARG A 6 -9.98 -19.69 12.98
N GLN A 7 -11.09 -20.22 12.46
CA GLN A 7 -12.25 -20.62 13.26
C GLN A 7 -12.26 -22.10 13.63
N SER A 8 -11.77 -22.96 12.76
CA SER A 8 -12.00 -24.41 12.81
C SER A 8 -10.70 -25.23 12.85
N ALA A 9 -9.65 -24.69 13.50
CA ALA A 9 -8.36 -25.36 13.57
C ALA A 9 -8.43 -26.74 14.26
N ALA A 10 -9.32 -26.91 15.22
CA ALA A 10 -9.50 -28.18 15.95
C ALA A 10 -10.34 -29.22 15.18
N GLN A 11 -11.09 -28.79 14.16
CA GLN A 11 -11.96 -29.63 13.38
C GLN A 11 -11.41 -30.05 12.01
N ILE A 12 -10.43 -29.24 11.51
CA ILE A 12 -9.78 -29.50 10.22
C ILE A 12 -8.37 -30.04 10.49
N LEU A 13 -8.31 -31.33 10.74
CA LEU A 13 -7.08 -32.06 11.09
C LEU A 13 -6.78 -33.15 10.05
N ASN A 14 -5.50 -33.55 9.98
CA ASN A 14 -5.08 -34.64 9.11
C ASN A 14 -5.73 -35.97 9.55
N GLY A 15 -6.33 -36.67 8.58
CA GLY A 15 -7.02 -37.95 8.83
C GLY A 15 -8.47 -37.81 9.32
N GLU A 16 -8.97 -36.61 9.56
CA GLU A 16 -10.36 -36.39 9.97
C GLU A 16 -11.26 -36.11 8.77
N ILE A 17 -12.55 -36.47 8.93
CA ILE A 17 -13.59 -36.12 7.96
C ILE A 17 -14.04 -34.69 8.23
N VAL A 18 -13.78 -33.79 7.27
CA VAL A 18 -14.22 -32.41 7.37
C VAL A 18 -15.69 -32.30 6.99
N SER A 19 -16.54 -31.90 7.93
CA SER A 19 -17.95 -31.60 7.67
C SER A 19 -18.12 -30.16 7.14
N ALA A 20 -19.30 -29.87 6.56
CA ALA A 20 -19.57 -28.54 5.99
C ALA A 20 -19.53 -27.37 6.98
N PRO A 21 -20.03 -27.47 8.23
CA PRO A 21 -20.03 -26.34 9.15
C PRO A 21 -18.64 -25.77 9.47
N PRO A 22 -17.61 -26.55 9.85
CA PRO A 22 -16.26 -26.04 10.07
C PRO A 22 -15.66 -25.36 8.82
N LEU A 23 -15.89 -25.94 7.64
CA LEU A 23 -15.38 -25.38 6.37
C LEU A 23 -16.06 -24.05 6.04
N ASN A 24 -17.39 -23.99 6.17
CA ASN A 24 -18.14 -22.76 5.97
C ASN A 24 -17.74 -21.66 6.96
N ALA A 25 -17.43 -22.00 8.21
CA ALA A 25 -16.95 -21.04 9.20
C ALA A 25 -15.64 -20.39 8.75
N GLU A 26 -14.70 -21.15 8.18
CA GLU A 26 -13.45 -20.60 7.62
C GLU A 26 -13.72 -19.69 6.42
N PHE A 27 -14.55 -20.09 5.47
CA PHE A 27 -14.88 -19.26 4.31
C PHE A 27 -15.63 -17.99 4.69
N ASN A 28 -16.54 -18.04 5.65
CA ASN A 28 -17.23 -16.87 6.15
C ASN A 28 -16.26 -15.87 6.82
N GLN A 29 -15.25 -16.37 7.52
CA GLN A 29 -14.22 -15.54 8.11
C GLN A 29 -13.35 -14.88 7.05
N VAL A 30 -12.98 -15.62 6.00
CA VAL A 30 -12.25 -15.03 4.85
C VAL A 30 -13.10 -13.94 4.19
N LEU A 31 -14.39 -14.22 3.93
CA LEU A 31 -15.30 -13.23 3.35
C LEU A 31 -15.41 -11.97 4.23
N ALA A 32 -15.50 -12.13 5.54
CA ALA A 32 -15.55 -11.01 6.47
C ALA A 32 -14.24 -10.18 6.45
N ALA A 33 -13.09 -10.84 6.33
CA ALA A 33 -11.79 -10.18 6.27
C ALA A 33 -11.62 -9.31 5.02
N PHE A 34 -12.31 -9.62 3.92
CA PHE A 34 -12.28 -8.84 2.68
C PHE A 34 -13.47 -7.88 2.51
N ASN A 35 -14.26 -7.67 3.57
CA ASN A 35 -15.34 -6.68 3.53
C ASN A 35 -14.78 -5.26 3.41
N ASN A 36 -15.31 -4.45 2.49
CA ASN A 36 -14.81 -3.10 2.22
C ASN A 36 -15.05 -2.10 3.36
N SER A 37 -15.96 -2.39 4.27
CA SER A 37 -16.36 -1.50 5.37
C SER A 37 -15.78 -1.92 6.72
N THR A 38 -15.76 -3.23 6.98
CA THR A 38 -15.37 -3.82 8.27
C THR A 38 -14.25 -4.84 8.17
N GLY A 39 -13.67 -5.02 6.97
CA GLY A 39 -12.59 -5.96 6.69
C GLY A 39 -11.25 -5.58 7.35
N HIS A 40 -10.24 -6.38 7.05
CA HIS A 40 -8.89 -6.11 7.56
C HIS A 40 -8.34 -4.78 7.03
N LYS A 41 -7.43 -4.20 7.79
CA LYS A 41 -6.70 -2.98 7.44
C LYS A 41 -5.22 -3.29 7.20
N HIS A 42 -4.55 -2.36 6.56
CA HIS A 42 -3.10 -2.40 6.40
C HIS A 42 -2.46 -1.28 7.25
N ASP A 43 -2.63 -1.39 8.58
CA ASP A 43 -2.18 -0.37 9.53
C ASP A 43 -1.13 -0.87 10.53
N GLY A 44 -0.71 -2.13 10.41
CA GLY A 44 0.28 -2.74 11.29
C GLY A 44 -0.26 -3.20 12.65
N SER A 45 -1.56 -3.09 12.91
CA SER A 45 -2.16 -3.59 14.13
C SER A 45 -2.17 -5.12 14.18
N ALA A 46 -2.24 -5.69 15.38
CA ALA A 46 -2.34 -7.14 15.55
C ALA A 46 -3.56 -7.72 14.83
N ALA A 47 -3.38 -8.83 14.11
CA ALA A 47 -4.38 -9.51 13.28
C ALA A 47 -4.86 -8.71 12.06
N GLU A 48 -4.19 -7.61 11.73
CA GLU A 48 -4.40 -6.84 10.51
C GLU A 48 -3.21 -7.03 9.55
N GLY A 49 -3.28 -6.46 8.35
CA GLY A 49 -2.16 -6.48 7.41
C GLY A 49 -1.04 -5.51 7.81
N PRO A 50 0.20 -5.71 7.35
CA PRO A 50 1.26 -4.74 7.55
C PRO A 50 0.92 -3.41 6.90
N PRO A 51 1.49 -2.27 7.35
CA PRO A 51 1.36 -1.00 6.64
C PRO A 51 1.76 -1.14 5.18
N ILE A 52 1.09 -0.40 4.30
CA ILE A 52 1.47 -0.32 2.88
C ILE A 52 2.52 0.78 2.77
N ASP A 53 3.74 0.41 2.47
CA ASP A 53 4.87 1.33 2.26
C ASP A 53 5.11 1.66 0.78
N ARG A 54 4.43 0.97 -0.13
CA ARG A 54 4.59 1.14 -1.58
C ARG A 54 3.27 1.03 -2.32
N ILE A 55 3.00 1.98 -3.20
CA ILE A 55 1.94 1.93 -4.22
C ILE A 55 2.63 2.04 -5.58
N ALA A 56 2.45 1.07 -6.45
CA ALA A 56 3.15 1.00 -7.73
C ALA A 56 2.25 0.46 -8.84
N ASP A 57 2.64 0.73 -10.09
CA ASP A 57 2.08 0.08 -11.26
C ASP A 57 2.63 -1.35 -11.45
N ALA A 58 2.20 -2.04 -12.51
CA ALA A 58 2.50 -3.46 -12.73
C ALA A 58 4.00 -3.77 -12.86
N ASP A 59 4.80 -2.88 -13.46
CA ASP A 59 6.23 -3.04 -13.62
C ASP A 59 7.07 -2.31 -12.56
N GLN A 60 6.40 -1.68 -11.59
CA GLN A 60 6.96 -1.00 -10.42
C GLN A 60 7.91 0.17 -10.75
N ARG A 61 7.67 0.85 -11.88
CA ARG A 61 8.49 1.98 -12.31
C ARG A 61 7.85 3.33 -12.04
N ASN A 62 6.50 3.36 -11.96
CA ASN A 62 5.77 4.52 -11.45
C ASN A 62 5.28 4.17 -10.05
N LEU A 63 5.83 4.82 -9.04
CA LEU A 63 5.52 4.44 -7.66
C LEU A 63 5.63 5.58 -6.66
N LEU A 64 4.85 5.44 -5.59
CA LEU A 64 5.02 6.16 -4.33
C LEU A 64 5.62 5.20 -3.31
N PHE A 65 6.65 5.64 -2.61
CA PHE A 65 7.36 4.82 -1.64
C PHE A 65 7.60 5.58 -0.32
N VAL A 66 7.23 4.96 0.80
CA VAL A 66 7.54 5.46 2.15
C VAL A 66 8.86 4.86 2.59
N ASP A 67 9.92 5.67 2.55
CA ASP A 67 11.26 5.25 2.95
C ASP A 67 11.47 5.49 4.45
N THR A 68 11.37 4.44 5.22
CA THR A 68 11.55 4.49 6.68
C THR A 68 13.01 4.67 7.10
N SER A 69 13.96 4.41 6.22
CA SER A 69 15.40 4.58 6.51
C SER A 69 15.82 6.05 6.47
N THR A 70 15.21 6.82 5.59
CA THR A 70 15.46 8.26 5.43
C THR A 70 14.35 9.14 5.97
N ASN A 71 13.22 8.54 6.42
CA ASN A 71 11.99 9.22 6.84
C ASN A 71 11.44 10.15 5.76
N GLN A 72 11.31 9.64 4.54
CA GLN A 72 10.84 10.37 3.37
C GLN A 72 9.69 9.64 2.68
N ILE A 73 8.85 10.42 2.00
CA ILE A 73 7.89 9.91 1.03
C ILE A 73 8.41 10.28 -0.36
N ASN A 74 8.69 9.29 -1.17
CA ASN A 74 9.35 9.42 -2.46
C ASN A 74 8.41 9.11 -3.61
N PHE A 75 8.50 9.90 -4.68
CA PHE A 75 7.73 9.72 -5.91
C PHE A 75 8.68 9.42 -7.06
N PHE A 76 8.41 8.33 -7.77
CA PHE A 76 9.17 7.89 -8.94
C PHE A 76 8.29 7.84 -10.17
N VAL A 77 8.84 8.16 -11.30
CA VAL A 77 8.20 8.07 -12.61
C VAL A 77 9.10 7.30 -13.56
N GLU A 78 8.51 6.49 -14.44
CA GLU A 78 9.27 5.78 -15.45
C GLU A 78 9.85 6.74 -16.50
N VAL A 79 11.15 6.66 -16.69
CA VAL A 79 11.88 7.34 -17.75
C VAL A 79 12.78 6.30 -18.45
N SER A 80 12.55 6.07 -19.73
CA SER A 80 13.34 5.10 -20.52
C SER A 80 13.45 3.73 -19.86
N SER A 81 12.33 3.17 -19.42
CA SER A 81 12.24 1.86 -18.76
C SER A 81 12.97 1.76 -17.40
N THR A 82 13.17 2.89 -16.73
CA THR A 82 13.80 2.97 -15.41
C THR A 82 12.95 3.81 -14.47
N ALA A 83 12.79 3.39 -13.23
CA ALA A 83 12.16 4.20 -12.19
C ALA A 83 13.12 5.32 -11.79
N VAL A 84 12.74 6.56 -12.06
CA VAL A 84 13.55 7.75 -11.74
C VAL A 84 12.85 8.55 -10.65
N GLY A 85 13.55 8.81 -9.55
CA GLY A 85 13.05 9.65 -8.46
C GLY A 85 12.80 11.07 -8.94
N GLN A 86 11.61 11.58 -8.69
CA GLN A 86 11.21 12.93 -9.09
C GLN A 86 11.24 13.87 -7.91
N ILE A 87 10.43 13.63 -6.90
CA ILE A 87 10.36 14.45 -5.69
C ILE A 87 10.36 13.59 -4.44
N SER A 88 10.91 14.14 -3.36
CA SER A 88 10.77 13.63 -2.01
C SER A 88 10.09 14.62 -1.10
N VAL A 89 9.28 14.14 -0.17
CA VAL A 89 8.68 14.92 0.91
C VAL A 89 9.35 14.49 2.22
N GLN A 90 9.88 15.44 2.94
CA GLN A 90 10.54 15.23 4.22
C GLN A 90 10.18 16.34 5.21
N ASP A 91 10.70 16.29 6.44
CA ASP A 91 10.44 17.34 7.43
C ASP A 91 10.81 18.73 6.90
N GLY A 92 9.81 19.61 6.82
CA GLY A 92 9.97 20.99 6.40
C GLY A 92 10.23 21.24 4.92
N ALA A 93 10.26 20.19 4.05
CA ALA A 93 10.62 20.39 2.64
C ALA A 93 9.95 19.41 1.66
N ILE A 94 9.73 19.91 0.45
CA ILE A 94 9.50 19.11 -0.76
C ILE A 94 10.69 19.38 -1.68
N LEU A 95 11.45 18.34 -2.00
CA LEU A 95 12.71 18.47 -2.73
C LEU A 95 12.69 17.66 -4.04
N PRO A 96 13.31 18.14 -5.13
CA PRO A 96 13.62 17.29 -6.27
C PRO A 96 14.71 16.28 -5.90
N PHE A 97 14.73 15.12 -6.56
CA PHE A 97 15.81 14.14 -6.42
C PHE A 97 17.11 14.61 -7.04
N THR A 98 17.00 15.34 -8.14
CA THR A 98 18.14 15.96 -8.84
C THR A 98 17.96 17.46 -8.83
N ASP A 99 19.04 18.19 -8.55
CA ASP A 99 19.05 19.65 -8.57
C ASP A 99 18.68 20.20 -9.96
N ASP A 100 17.82 21.21 -10.00
CA ASP A 100 17.35 21.89 -11.22
C ASP A 100 16.64 21.00 -12.26
N ASP A 101 16.02 19.89 -11.81
CA ASP A 101 15.40 18.89 -12.71
C ASP A 101 13.87 19.02 -12.82
N ILE A 102 13.19 19.52 -11.78
CA ILE A 102 11.74 19.50 -11.69
C ILE A 102 11.13 20.90 -11.87
N SER A 103 10.29 21.03 -12.89
CA SER A 103 9.49 22.25 -13.09
C SER A 103 8.11 22.13 -12.43
N ILE A 104 7.63 23.23 -11.84
CA ILE A 104 6.26 23.35 -11.35
C ILE A 104 5.41 23.98 -12.44
N GLY A 105 4.67 23.14 -13.16
CA GLY A 105 3.92 23.54 -14.33
C GLY A 105 4.71 23.43 -15.64
N SER A 106 4.09 23.82 -16.73
CA SER A 106 4.67 23.85 -18.07
C SER A 106 4.04 24.98 -18.87
N THR A 107 4.56 25.25 -20.07
CA THR A 107 3.97 26.27 -20.98
C THR A 107 2.55 25.94 -21.44
N ALA A 108 2.13 24.69 -21.33
CA ALA A 108 0.78 24.25 -21.70
C ALA A 108 -0.15 24.05 -20.49
N PHE A 109 0.42 23.82 -19.29
CA PHE A 109 -0.32 23.57 -18.05
C PHE A 109 0.32 24.36 -16.91
N GLU A 110 -0.26 25.51 -16.60
CA GLU A 110 0.22 26.43 -15.56
C GLU A 110 -0.62 26.27 -14.29
N PHE A 111 0.01 26.45 -13.13
CA PHE A 111 -0.75 26.65 -11.89
C PHE A 111 -1.38 28.03 -11.91
N LYS A 112 -2.66 28.12 -11.53
CA LYS A 112 -3.38 29.39 -11.48
C LYS A 112 -2.70 30.38 -10.51
N ASP A 113 -2.40 29.87 -9.33
CA ASP A 113 -1.79 30.66 -8.25
C ASP A 113 -0.74 29.82 -7.52
N LEU A 114 0.41 30.38 -7.29
CA LEU A 114 1.44 29.86 -6.38
C LEU A 114 1.71 30.91 -5.31
N LEU A 115 1.20 30.68 -4.09
CA LEU A 115 1.38 31.58 -2.95
C LEU A 115 2.56 31.08 -2.10
N ILE A 116 3.60 31.88 -2.06
CA ILE A 116 4.82 31.58 -1.31
C ILE A 116 5.02 32.62 -0.19
#